data_37379f58326997ddf8cd19b2e81437e8
#
_entry.id   37379f58326997ddf8cd19b2e81437e8
#
_cell.length_a   1.000
_cell.length_b   1.000
_cell.length_c   1.000
_cell.angle_alpha   90.00
_cell.angle_beta   90.00
_cell.angle_gamma   90.00
#
_symmetry.space_group_name_H-M   'P 1'
#
loop_
_entity.id
_entity.type
_entity.pdbx_description
1 polymer ?
#
loop_
_entity_poly.entity_id
_entity_poly.type
_entity_poly.pdbx_seq_one_letter_code
_entity_poly.pdbx_strand_id
1 'polypeptide(L)'
;MRDNILLKVNGLTKSYGDRVVLENIDTEIRKGEVVAIIGPSGCGKSTFLRSLNQMEEISSGSILFDNVEITSSGVDINNMRRKIGMVFQQFNLFPHMTVRENIMFAPVKLKIMSKAEAKKKADELLERVGLSDKADMYPDMLSGGQKQRIAIARTLAMNPEVILFDEPTSALDPEMVGEVLSLMKELANDGMTMIVVTHEMGFAREVANRVMFIDEKKIKEEGKPKEIFENPKSPRLQEFLSKVL
;
A
#
# COMPACT_ATOMS: atom_id res chain seq x y z
N MET A 1 19.31 7.32 -19.62
CA MET A 1 18.92 7.22 -18.20
C MET A 1 18.20 5.89 -18.06
N ARG A 2 18.69 4.96 -17.23
CA ARG A 2 17.97 3.69 -17.02
C ARG A 2 16.65 4.04 -16.38
N ASP A 3 15.55 3.60 -16.98
CA ASP A 3 14.21 3.80 -16.44
C ASP A 3 14.15 3.18 -15.04
N ASN A 4 13.90 4.03 -14.03
CA ASN A 4 13.87 3.63 -12.62
C ASN A 4 12.51 2.98 -12.29
N ILE A 5 12.05 2.07 -13.17
CA ILE A 5 10.78 1.34 -13.01
C ILE A 5 10.98 0.25 -11.96
N LEU A 6 10.21 0.33 -10.89
CA LEU A 6 10.21 -0.65 -9.80
C LEU A 6 9.18 -1.75 -10.02
N LEU A 7 7.97 -1.36 -10.45
CA LEU A 7 6.89 -2.29 -10.80
C LEU A 7 6.42 -2.02 -12.22
N LYS A 8 6.24 -3.09 -13.00
CA LYS A 8 5.66 -3.04 -14.33
C LYS A 8 4.56 -4.10 -14.45
N VAL A 9 3.39 -3.67 -14.88
CA VAL A 9 2.22 -4.49 -15.09
C VAL A 9 1.89 -4.50 -16.57
N ASN A 10 1.77 -5.69 -17.16
CA ASN A 10 1.45 -5.83 -18.58
C ASN A 10 0.19 -6.71 -18.71
N GLY A 11 -0.87 -6.15 -19.29
CA GLY A 11 -2.10 -6.85 -19.64
C GLY A 11 -2.78 -7.56 -18.47
N LEU A 12 -2.68 -7.04 -17.24
CA LEU A 12 -3.23 -7.70 -16.06
C LEU A 12 -4.73 -7.85 -16.17
N THR A 13 -5.17 -9.10 -16.12
CA THR A 13 -6.60 -9.46 -16.04
C THR A 13 -6.82 -10.34 -14.82
N LYS A 14 -7.88 -10.03 -14.04
CA LYS A 14 -8.30 -10.83 -12.90
C LYS A 14 -9.77 -11.18 -12.99
N SER A 15 -10.07 -12.47 -12.86
CA SER A 15 -11.43 -13.00 -12.80
C SER A 15 -11.61 -13.87 -11.56
N TYR A 16 -12.83 -13.95 -11.06
CA TYR A 16 -13.30 -14.91 -10.08
C TYR A 16 -14.44 -15.73 -10.73
N GLY A 17 -14.13 -16.96 -11.12
CA GLY A 17 -15.01 -17.72 -12.01
C GLY A 17 -15.26 -16.95 -13.32
N ASP A 18 -16.50 -16.77 -13.68
CA ASP A 18 -16.92 -16.06 -14.90
C ASP A 18 -16.94 -14.52 -14.75
N ARG A 19 -16.73 -14.01 -13.51
CA ARG A 19 -16.78 -12.57 -13.25
C ARG A 19 -15.41 -11.95 -13.43
N VAL A 20 -15.22 -11.19 -14.50
CA VAL A 20 -14.03 -10.34 -14.70
C VAL A 20 -14.12 -9.11 -13.79
N VAL A 21 -13.09 -8.89 -12.97
CA VAL A 21 -12.97 -7.74 -12.04
C VAL A 21 -11.99 -6.69 -12.57
N LEU A 22 -10.90 -7.14 -13.19
CA LEU A 22 -9.90 -6.28 -13.84
C LEU A 22 -9.63 -6.83 -15.23
N GLU A 23 -9.46 -5.97 -16.22
CA GLU A 23 -9.32 -6.36 -17.62
C GLU A 23 -8.23 -5.56 -18.32
N ASN A 24 -7.19 -6.27 -18.75
CA ASN A 24 -6.09 -5.73 -19.58
C ASN A 24 -5.50 -4.42 -19.03
N ILE A 25 -5.02 -4.44 -17.79
CA ILE A 25 -4.41 -3.28 -17.16
C ILE A 25 -2.90 -3.27 -17.44
N ASP A 26 -2.44 -2.15 -17.98
CA ASP A 26 -1.03 -1.83 -18.19
C ASP A 26 -0.65 -0.62 -17.35
N THR A 27 0.43 -0.70 -16.59
CA THR A 27 0.98 0.46 -15.86
C THR A 27 2.42 0.20 -15.41
N GLU A 28 3.15 1.27 -15.11
CA GLU A 28 4.52 1.23 -14.59
C GLU A 28 4.60 2.15 -13.36
N ILE A 29 5.24 1.69 -12.29
CA ILE A 29 5.49 2.49 -11.08
C ILE A 29 6.99 2.66 -10.93
N ARG A 30 7.43 3.91 -10.74
CA ARG A 30 8.84 4.27 -10.59
C ARG A 30 9.25 4.26 -9.13
N LYS A 31 10.53 4.03 -8.89
CA LYS A 31 11.10 4.11 -7.54
C LYS A 31 10.96 5.52 -6.98
N GLY A 32 10.47 5.63 -5.75
CA GLY A 32 10.18 6.91 -5.09
C GLY A 32 8.85 7.55 -5.52
N GLU A 33 8.07 6.90 -6.40
CA GLU A 33 6.76 7.40 -6.83
C GLU A 33 5.68 7.07 -5.81
N VAL A 34 4.81 8.03 -5.53
CA VAL A 34 3.57 7.85 -4.77
C VAL A 34 2.40 7.84 -5.74
N VAL A 35 1.74 6.69 -5.86
CA VAL A 35 0.57 6.51 -6.73
C VAL A 35 -0.67 6.35 -5.86
N ALA A 36 -1.65 7.25 -6.00
CA ALA A 36 -2.96 7.09 -5.37
C ALA A 36 -3.94 6.41 -6.34
N ILE A 37 -4.66 5.40 -5.87
CA ILE A 37 -5.70 4.70 -6.61
C ILE A 37 -7.05 5.09 -6.05
N ILE A 38 -7.90 5.71 -6.86
CA ILE A 38 -9.24 6.14 -6.52
C ILE A 38 -10.29 5.46 -7.42
N GLY A 39 -11.55 5.49 -7.01
CA GLY A 39 -12.66 4.93 -7.77
C GLY A 39 -13.78 4.41 -6.88
N PRO A 40 -14.93 4.02 -7.45
CA PRO A 40 -16.08 3.52 -6.69
C PRO A 40 -15.76 2.28 -5.85
N SER A 41 -16.58 2.04 -4.81
CA SER A 41 -16.47 0.80 -4.04
C SER A 41 -16.76 -0.41 -4.93
N GLY A 42 -15.98 -1.49 -4.76
CA GLY A 42 -16.16 -2.73 -5.50
C GLY A 42 -15.68 -2.73 -6.95
N CYS A 43 -15.02 -1.65 -7.45
CA CYS A 43 -14.50 -1.57 -8.83
C CYS A 43 -13.18 -2.33 -9.05
N GLY A 44 -12.59 -2.95 -8.01
CA GLY A 44 -11.38 -3.78 -8.15
C GLY A 44 -10.08 -3.14 -7.64
N LYS A 45 -10.10 -1.97 -6.98
CA LYS A 45 -8.89 -1.29 -6.46
C LYS A 45 -8.04 -2.17 -5.57
N SER A 46 -8.64 -2.75 -4.51
CA SER A 46 -7.94 -3.65 -3.59
C SER A 46 -7.49 -4.94 -4.28
N THR A 47 -8.27 -5.45 -5.23
CA THR A 47 -7.88 -6.60 -6.06
C THR A 47 -6.63 -6.29 -6.87
N PHE A 48 -6.60 -5.13 -7.55
CA PHE A 48 -5.41 -4.68 -8.28
C PHE A 48 -4.21 -4.54 -7.34
N LEU A 49 -4.37 -3.84 -6.20
CA LEU A 49 -3.30 -3.64 -5.25
C LEU A 49 -2.73 -4.97 -4.74
N ARG A 50 -3.60 -5.92 -4.36
CA ARG A 50 -3.20 -7.25 -3.86
C ARG A 50 -2.61 -8.15 -4.93
N SER A 51 -2.89 -7.89 -6.20
CA SER A 51 -2.23 -8.60 -7.31
C SER A 51 -0.76 -8.21 -7.43
N LEU A 52 -0.39 -6.97 -7.09
CA LEU A 52 0.99 -6.48 -7.20
C LEU A 52 1.99 -7.23 -6.29
N ASN A 53 1.53 -7.90 -5.25
CA ASN A 53 2.35 -8.77 -4.39
C ASN A 53 1.91 -10.25 -4.45
N GLN A 54 1.10 -10.61 -5.44
CA GLN A 54 0.59 -11.97 -5.65
C GLN A 54 -0.20 -12.54 -4.44
N MET A 55 -0.81 -11.67 -3.61
CA MET A 55 -1.83 -12.12 -2.65
C MET A 55 -3.12 -12.50 -3.37
N GLU A 56 -3.38 -11.84 -4.51
CA GLU A 56 -4.40 -12.22 -5.49
C GLU A 56 -3.67 -12.67 -6.76
N GLU A 57 -3.80 -13.95 -7.12
CA GLU A 57 -3.27 -14.46 -8.37
C GLU A 57 -4.02 -13.84 -9.55
N ILE A 58 -3.30 -13.39 -10.57
CA ILE A 58 -3.90 -12.86 -11.79
C ILE A 58 -4.37 -13.99 -12.70
N SER A 59 -5.38 -13.74 -13.53
CA SER A 59 -5.88 -14.73 -14.49
C SER A 59 -5.07 -14.75 -15.78
N SER A 60 -4.52 -13.59 -16.20
CA SER A 60 -3.58 -13.45 -17.31
C SER A 60 -2.82 -12.14 -17.22
N GLY A 61 -1.78 -12.00 -18.05
CA GLY A 61 -0.84 -10.89 -18.04
C GLY A 61 0.43 -11.21 -17.26
N SER A 62 1.23 -10.19 -16.96
CA SER A 62 2.45 -10.35 -16.16
C SER A 62 2.71 -9.15 -15.26
N ILE A 63 3.39 -9.41 -14.14
CA ILE A 63 3.86 -8.39 -13.20
C ILE A 63 5.36 -8.58 -12.99
N LEU A 64 6.13 -7.53 -13.26
CA LEU A 64 7.55 -7.49 -13.00
C LEU A 64 7.81 -6.57 -11.78
N PHE A 65 8.64 -7.05 -10.87
CA PHE A 65 9.18 -6.26 -9.76
C PHE A 65 10.70 -6.27 -9.86
N ASP A 66 11.31 -5.09 -9.97
CA ASP A 66 12.76 -4.93 -10.17
C ASP A 66 13.29 -5.83 -11.31
N ASN A 67 12.59 -5.82 -12.46
CA ASN A 67 12.84 -6.65 -13.65
C ASN A 67 12.70 -8.17 -13.46
N VAL A 68 12.21 -8.64 -12.31
CA VAL A 68 11.87 -10.05 -12.07
C VAL A 68 10.38 -10.25 -12.27
N GLU A 69 9.98 -11.13 -13.19
CA GLU A 69 8.57 -11.45 -13.40
C GLU A 69 8.04 -12.32 -12.26
N ILE A 70 7.33 -11.68 -11.31
CA ILE A 70 6.84 -12.34 -10.08
C ILE A 70 5.63 -13.25 -10.33
N THR A 71 5.05 -13.20 -11.50
CA THR A 71 3.93 -14.05 -11.95
C THR A 71 4.38 -15.34 -12.61
N SER A 72 5.68 -15.49 -12.90
CA SER A 72 6.20 -16.69 -13.53
C SER A 72 6.37 -17.85 -12.53
N SER A 73 6.22 -19.08 -13.04
CA SER A 73 6.43 -20.28 -12.24
C SER A 73 7.90 -20.40 -11.78
N GLY A 74 8.12 -20.74 -10.51
CA GLY A 74 9.46 -20.95 -9.95
C GLY A 74 10.08 -19.75 -9.25
N VAL A 75 9.43 -18.59 -9.25
CA VAL A 75 9.87 -17.43 -8.46
C VAL A 75 9.58 -17.65 -6.97
N ASP A 76 10.54 -17.39 -6.11
CA ASP A 76 10.33 -17.33 -4.66
C ASP A 76 9.51 -16.06 -4.30
N ILE A 77 8.20 -16.20 -4.36
CA ILE A 77 7.27 -15.10 -4.07
C ILE A 77 7.43 -14.59 -2.63
N ASN A 78 7.85 -15.43 -1.69
CA ASN A 78 8.06 -14.98 -0.32
C ASN A 78 9.26 -14.05 -0.21
N ASN A 79 10.30 -14.27 -1.02
CA ASN A 79 11.43 -13.35 -1.11
C ASN A 79 11.00 -12.01 -1.74
N MET A 80 10.14 -12.04 -2.75
CA MET A 80 9.58 -10.81 -3.34
C MET A 80 8.71 -10.04 -2.33
N ARG A 81 7.84 -10.74 -1.59
CA ARG A 81 6.98 -10.13 -0.55
C ARG A 81 7.75 -9.48 0.61
N ARG A 82 9.03 -9.84 0.83
CA ARG A 82 9.88 -9.13 1.79
C ARG A 82 10.16 -7.68 1.35
N LYS A 83 10.25 -7.46 0.04
CA LYS A 83 10.53 -6.17 -0.57
C LYS A 83 9.27 -5.37 -0.90
N ILE A 84 8.11 -6.03 -1.00
CA ILE A 84 6.81 -5.44 -1.28
C ILE A 84 5.99 -5.48 0.01
N GLY A 85 6.08 -4.45 0.81
CA GLY A 85 5.33 -4.32 2.05
C GLY A 85 3.84 -4.10 1.79
N MET A 86 2.98 -4.53 2.74
CA MET A 86 1.55 -4.28 2.64
C MET A 86 0.96 -3.86 3.99
N VAL A 87 0.17 -2.80 3.96
CA VAL A 87 -0.62 -2.28 5.07
C VAL A 87 -2.09 -2.40 4.70
N PHE A 88 -2.86 -3.07 5.53
CA PHE A 88 -4.26 -3.39 5.28
C PHE A 88 -5.20 -2.41 5.97
N GLN A 89 -6.44 -2.36 5.52
CA GLN A 89 -7.55 -1.66 6.17
C GLN A 89 -7.75 -2.15 7.61
N GLN A 90 -7.73 -3.46 7.83
CA GLN A 90 -7.65 -4.07 9.16
C GLN A 90 -6.19 -4.18 9.55
N PHE A 91 -5.84 -3.75 10.74
CA PHE A 91 -4.45 -3.61 11.21
C PHE A 91 -3.66 -4.93 11.20
N ASN A 92 -4.35 -6.05 11.34
CA ASN A 92 -3.79 -7.42 11.32
C ASN A 92 -2.62 -7.62 12.29
N LEU A 93 -2.65 -6.93 13.45
CA LEU A 93 -1.66 -7.14 14.50
C LEU A 93 -1.92 -8.48 15.20
N PHE A 94 -0.85 -9.13 15.62
CA PHE A 94 -0.92 -10.35 16.42
C PHE A 94 -1.39 -10.01 17.84
N PRO A 95 -2.61 -10.40 18.27
CA PRO A 95 -3.18 -9.94 19.52
C PRO A 95 -2.47 -10.50 20.76
N HIS A 96 -1.79 -11.65 20.62
CA HIS A 96 -1.04 -12.33 21.67
C HIS A 96 0.42 -11.88 21.79
N MET A 97 0.84 -10.90 21.02
CA MET A 97 2.17 -10.30 21.02
C MET A 97 2.09 -8.84 21.43
N THR A 98 3.10 -8.35 22.13
CA THR A 98 3.23 -6.93 22.41
C THR A 98 3.46 -6.15 21.11
N VAL A 99 3.36 -4.82 21.19
CA VAL A 99 3.64 -3.91 20.07
C VAL A 99 5.06 -4.13 19.53
N ARG A 100 6.04 -4.16 20.40
CA ARG A 100 7.45 -4.42 20.03
C ARG A 100 7.60 -5.79 19.37
N GLU A 101 6.99 -6.82 19.93
CA GLU A 101 7.05 -8.16 19.37
C GLU A 101 6.39 -8.26 17.99
N ASN A 102 5.29 -7.55 17.77
CA ASN A 102 4.66 -7.44 16.45
C ASN A 102 5.63 -6.90 15.39
N ILE A 103 6.41 -5.86 15.73
CA ILE A 103 7.37 -5.24 14.82
C ILE A 103 8.57 -6.17 14.59
N MET A 104 9.05 -6.82 15.62
CA MET A 104 10.22 -7.70 15.58
C MET A 104 9.97 -9.06 14.91
N PHE A 105 8.70 -9.51 14.86
CA PHE A 105 8.37 -10.90 14.53
C PHE A 105 8.93 -11.34 13.18
N ALA A 106 8.62 -10.62 12.11
CA ALA A 106 9.03 -11.02 10.77
C ALA A 106 10.55 -10.95 10.55
N PRO A 107 11.26 -9.86 10.90
CA PRO A 107 12.72 -9.80 10.78
C PRO A 107 13.46 -10.93 11.51
N VAL A 108 13.02 -11.28 12.71
CA VAL A 108 13.63 -12.37 13.49
C VAL A 108 13.25 -13.73 12.94
N LYS A 109 11.96 -13.96 12.66
CA LYS A 109 11.46 -15.27 12.15
C LYS A 109 12.11 -15.64 10.81
N LEU A 110 12.33 -14.65 9.95
CA LEU A 110 12.94 -14.83 8.64
C LEU A 110 14.47 -14.75 8.68
N LYS A 111 15.07 -14.63 9.88
CA LYS A 111 16.54 -14.57 10.11
C LYS A 111 17.21 -13.41 9.33
N ILE A 112 16.49 -12.31 9.13
CA ILE A 112 17.01 -11.10 8.49
C ILE A 112 17.83 -10.29 9.51
N MET A 113 17.37 -10.31 10.78
CA MET A 113 18.00 -9.63 11.90
C MET A 113 18.10 -10.58 13.09
N SER A 114 19.14 -10.40 13.91
CA SER A 114 19.19 -10.98 15.25
C SER A 114 18.11 -10.36 16.14
N LYS A 115 17.76 -11.01 17.24
CA LYS A 115 16.77 -10.48 18.21
C LYS A 115 17.17 -9.11 18.76
N ALA A 116 18.48 -8.88 18.96
CA ALA A 116 19.00 -7.61 19.47
C ALA A 116 18.86 -6.48 18.43
N GLU A 117 19.23 -6.73 17.17
CA GLU A 117 19.06 -5.78 16.06
C GLU A 117 17.60 -5.46 15.81
N ALA A 118 16.73 -6.49 15.79
CA ALA A 118 15.31 -6.31 15.61
C ALA A 118 14.66 -5.49 16.73
N LYS A 119 15.13 -5.65 18.00
CA LYS A 119 14.69 -4.83 19.13
C LYS A 119 15.07 -3.37 18.92
N LYS A 120 16.34 -3.10 18.58
CA LYS A 120 16.81 -1.74 18.32
C LYS A 120 16.00 -1.09 17.19
N LYS A 121 15.81 -1.83 16.08
CA LYS A 121 15.00 -1.36 14.94
C LYS A 121 13.55 -1.09 15.33
N ALA A 122 12.95 -1.94 16.17
CA ALA A 122 11.59 -1.74 16.64
C ALA A 122 11.48 -0.49 17.52
N ASP A 123 12.44 -0.25 18.41
CA ASP A 123 12.46 0.93 19.27
C ASP A 123 12.61 2.23 18.43
N GLU A 124 13.49 2.24 17.42
CA GLU A 124 13.63 3.35 16.45
C GLU A 124 12.32 3.61 15.66
N LEU A 125 11.65 2.55 15.21
CA LEU A 125 10.39 2.68 14.48
C LEU A 125 9.24 3.14 15.38
N LEU A 126 9.22 2.71 16.64
CA LEU A 126 8.23 3.17 17.62
C LEU A 126 8.42 4.65 17.96
N GLU A 127 9.65 5.13 18.04
CA GLU A 127 9.95 6.56 18.18
C GLU A 127 9.43 7.33 16.96
N ARG A 128 9.73 6.85 15.75
CA ARG A 128 9.29 7.46 14.50
C ARG A 128 7.76 7.59 14.40
N VAL A 129 7.01 6.59 14.86
CA VAL A 129 5.53 6.64 14.83
C VAL A 129 4.92 7.25 16.10
N GLY A 130 5.74 7.80 17.02
CA GLY A 130 5.30 8.47 18.25
C GLY A 130 4.64 7.55 19.27
N LEU A 131 5.11 6.28 19.38
CA LEU A 131 4.49 5.26 20.23
C LEU A 131 5.53 4.49 21.09
N SER A 132 6.66 5.13 21.44
CA SER A 132 7.71 4.52 22.28
C SER A 132 7.20 4.03 23.62
N ASP A 133 6.26 4.77 24.22
CA ASP A 133 5.64 4.44 25.52
C ASP A 133 4.67 3.24 25.45
N LYS A 134 4.31 2.79 24.24
CA LYS A 134 3.39 1.68 23.98
C LYS A 134 4.09 0.36 23.67
N ALA A 135 5.42 0.33 23.66
CA ALA A 135 6.22 -0.80 23.19
C ALA A 135 5.84 -2.16 23.81
N ASP A 136 5.54 -2.18 25.10
CA ASP A 136 5.26 -3.38 25.87
C ASP A 136 3.74 -3.62 26.07
N MET A 137 2.88 -2.79 25.44
CA MET A 137 1.43 -2.96 25.46
C MET A 137 0.97 -3.98 24.41
N TYR A 138 -0.23 -4.52 24.61
CA TYR A 138 -0.90 -5.41 23.64
C TYR A 138 -1.84 -4.63 22.72
N PRO A 139 -2.11 -5.11 21.50
CA PRO A 139 -2.93 -4.40 20.52
C PRO A 139 -4.33 -3.98 21.02
N ASP A 140 -4.99 -4.77 21.85
CA ASP A 140 -6.35 -4.47 22.35
C ASP A 140 -6.40 -3.22 23.23
N MET A 141 -5.26 -2.80 23.78
CA MET A 141 -5.12 -1.62 24.64
C MET A 141 -4.92 -0.32 23.85
N LEU A 142 -4.97 -0.40 22.50
CA LEU A 142 -4.59 0.69 21.60
C LEU A 142 -5.79 1.19 20.81
N SER A 143 -5.77 2.48 20.48
CA SER A 143 -6.73 3.06 19.53
C SER A 143 -6.51 2.55 18.10
N GLY A 144 -7.50 2.73 17.22
CA GLY A 144 -7.41 2.37 15.81
C GLY A 144 -6.21 3.02 15.12
N GLY A 145 -6.02 4.32 15.29
CA GLY A 145 -4.90 5.07 14.72
C GLY A 145 -3.54 4.59 15.23
N GLN A 146 -3.44 4.25 16.53
CA GLN A 146 -2.22 3.65 17.09
C GLN A 146 -1.94 2.28 16.48
N LYS A 147 -2.95 1.41 16.36
CA LYS A 147 -2.82 0.10 15.70
C LYS A 147 -2.34 0.23 14.26
N GLN A 148 -2.86 1.21 13.52
CA GLN A 148 -2.49 1.43 12.13
C GLN A 148 -1.04 1.92 12.01
N ARG A 149 -0.61 2.86 12.85
CA ARG A 149 0.78 3.31 12.89
C ARG A 149 1.75 2.18 13.24
N ILE A 150 1.36 1.27 14.12
CA ILE A 150 2.15 0.07 14.42
C ILE A 150 2.18 -0.89 13.23
N ALA A 151 1.09 -1.08 12.50
CA ALA A 151 1.06 -1.90 11.29
C ALA A 151 2.00 -1.32 10.21
N ILE A 152 2.07 0.01 10.08
CA ILE A 152 3.05 0.69 9.22
C ILE A 152 4.48 0.43 9.73
N ALA A 153 4.75 0.63 11.02
CA ALA A 153 6.06 0.39 11.62
C ALA A 153 6.52 -1.07 11.44
N ARG A 154 5.61 -2.04 11.63
CA ARG A 154 5.86 -3.46 11.36
C ARG A 154 6.27 -3.71 9.90
N THR A 155 5.61 -3.05 8.96
CA THR A 155 5.94 -3.15 7.53
C THR A 155 7.30 -2.55 7.24
N LEU A 156 7.61 -1.37 7.79
CA LEU A 156 8.91 -0.70 7.67
C LEU A 156 10.08 -1.49 8.27
N ALA A 157 9.84 -2.34 9.27
CA ALA A 157 10.87 -3.18 9.88
C ALA A 157 11.53 -4.16 8.89
N MET A 158 10.83 -4.48 7.80
CA MET A 158 11.35 -5.33 6.72
C MET A 158 12.21 -4.58 5.69
N ASN A 159 12.36 -3.26 5.81
CA ASN A 159 13.01 -2.37 4.82
C ASN A 159 12.48 -2.59 3.39
N PRO A 160 11.17 -2.45 3.14
CA PRO A 160 10.58 -2.69 1.84
C PRO A 160 11.02 -1.65 0.81
N GLU A 161 11.05 -2.02 -0.47
CA GLU A 161 11.30 -1.11 -1.59
C GLU A 161 10.04 -0.37 -2.05
N VAL A 162 8.86 -0.95 -1.76
CA VAL A 162 7.54 -0.36 -1.99
C VAL A 162 6.57 -0.77 -0.90
N ILE A 163 5.66 0.12 -0.52
CA ILE A 163 4.57 -0.19 0.41
C ILE A 163 3.23 -0.02 -0.31
N LEU A 164 2.42 -1.07 -0.25
CA LEU A 164 1.05 -1.11 -0.73
C LEU A 164 0.12 -0.78 0.44
N PHE A 165 -0.72 0.25 0.32
CA PHE A 165 -1.69 0.65 1.34
C PHE A 165 -3.11 0.38 0.82
N ASP A 166 -3.82 -0.54 1.46
CA ASP A 166 -5.20 -0.90 1.12
C ASP A 166 -6.16 -0.21 2.08
N GLU A 167 -6.64 0.96 1.69
CA GLU A 167 -7.57 1.81 2.46
C GLU A 167 -7.13 2.00 3.94
N PRO A 168 -5.93 2.56 4.19
CA PRO A 168 -5.31 2.54 5.52
C PRO A 168 -6.05 3.35 6.59
N THR A 169 -7.03 4.17 6.21
CA THR A 169 -7.79 5.05 7.12
C THR A 169 -9.25 4.66 7.26
N SER A 170 -9.79 3.76 6.42
CA SER A 170 -11.22 3.49 6.35
C SER A 170 -11.82 2.78 7.59
N ALA A 171 -10.96 2.18 8.44
CA ALA A 171 -11.36 1.56 9.71
C ALA A 171 -11.10 2.46 10.93
N LEU A 172 -10.80 3.75 10.71
CA LEU A 172 -10.44 4.71 11.75
C LEU A 172 -11.54 5.72 12.00
N ASP A 173 -11.64 6.16 13.25
CA ASP A 173 -12.43 7.35 13.59
C ASP A 173 -11.81 8.60 12.94
N PRO A 174 -12.62 9.58 12.50
CA PRO A 174 -12.12 10.78 11.80
C PRO A 174 -11.00 11.53 12.53
N GLU A 175 -11.04 11.56 13.88
CA GLU A 175 -10.02 12.21 14.70
C GLU A 175 -8.63 11.56 14.58
N MET A 176 -8.59 10.27 14.20
CA MET A 176 -7.34 9.50 14.12
C MET A 176 -6.75 9.44 12.70
N VAL A 177 -7.52 9.82 11.68
CA VAL A 177 -7.11 9.78 10.28
C VAL A 177 -5.89 10.67 10.04
N GLY A 178 -5.90 11.88 10.62
CA GLY A 178 -4.83 12.87 10.43
C GLY A 178 -3.43 12.37 10.82
N GLU A 179 -3.32 11.62 11.93
CA GLU A 179 -2.03 11.09 12.40
C GLU A 179 -1.44 10.05 11.43
N VAL A 180 -2.29 9.19 10.86
CA VAL A 180 -1.88 8.17 9.89
C VAL A 180 -1.48 8.82 8.57
N LEU A 181 -2.26 9.79 8.08
CA LEU A 181 -1.93 10.52 6.86
C LEU A 181 -0.65 11.34 6.99
N SER A 182 -0.40 11.95 8.16
CA SER A 182 0.86 12.67 8.44
C SER A 182 2.06 11.74 8.36
N LEU A 183 1.98 10.56 8.97
CA LEU A 183 3.05 9.55 8.86
C LEU A 183 3.27 9.11 7.40
N MET A 184 2.20 8.89 6.64
CA MET A 184 2.33 8.52 5.21
C MET A 184 2.95 9.65 4.39
N LYS A 185 2.66 10.92 4.70
CA LYS A 185 3.28 12.09 4.08
C LYS A 185 4.79 12.17 4.39
N GLU A 186 5.19 11.88 5.62
CA GLU A 186 6.61 11.79 5.99
C GLU A 186 7.33 10.70 5.17
N LEU A 187 6.72 9.50 5.04
CA LEU A 187 7.27 8.42 4.22
C LEU A 187 7.43 8.82 2.75
N ALA A 188 6.47 9.56 2.20
CA ALA A 188 6.56 10.10 0.84
C ALA A 188 7.74 11.07 0.69
N ASN A 189 7.91 11.99 1.65
CA ASN A 189 9.01 12.95 1.67
C ASN A 189 10.39 12.28 1.80
N ASP A 190 10.46 11.13 2.49
CA ASP A 190 11.67 10.30 2.57
C ASP A 190 11.95 9.51 1.28
N GLY A 191 11.13 9.65 0.24
CA GLY A 191 11.30 8.97 -1.04
C GLY A 191 10.82 7.52 -1.06
N MET A 192 9.97 7.10 -0.11
CA MET A 192 9.37 5.76 -0.12
C MET A 192 8.44 5.62 -1.32
N THR A 193 8.61 4.54 -2.08
CA THR A 193 7.64 4.17 -3.13
C THR A 193 6.36 3.69 -2.49
N MET A 194 5.23 4.27 -2.84
CA MET A 194 3.93 3.91 -2.26
C MET A 194 2.85 3.78 -3.32
N ILE A 195 1.99 2.77 -3.16
CA ILE A 195 0.76 2.63 -3.93
C ILE A 195 -0.38 2.58 -2.93
N VAL A 196 -1.28 3.56 -3.00
CA VAL A 196 -2.26 3.81 -1.95
C VAL A 196 -3.67 3.77 -2.52
N VAL A 197 -4.44 2.76 -2.18
CA VAL A 197 -5.90 2.78 -2.38
C VAL A 197 -6.49 3.63 -1.27
N THR A 198 -7.18 4.71 -1.63
CA THR A 198 -7.69 5.65 -0.64
C THR A 198 -8.99 6.33 -1.06
N HIS A 199 -9.79 6.71 -0.06
CA HIS A 199 -10.92 7.63 -0.18
C HIS A 199 -10.58 9.05 0.31
N GLU A 200 -9.36 9.27 0.81
CA GLU A 200 -8.86 10.57 1.27
C GLU A 200 -8.38 11.40 0.07
N MET A 201 -9.31 12.13 -0.56
CA MET A 201 -9.00 12.92 -1.77
C MET A 201 -8.01 14.05 -1.48
N GLY A 202 -8.03 14.60 -0.25
CA GLY A 202 -7.05 15.59 0.22
C GLY A 202 -5.62 15.03 0.19
N PHE A 203 -5.42 13.84 0.73
CA PHE A 203 -4.13 13.13 0.69
C PHE A 203 -3.69 12.86 -0.75
N ALA A 204 -4.57 12.29 -1.58
CA ALA A 204 -4.25 12.00 -2.98
C ALA A 204 -3.86 13.26 -3.75
N ARG A 205 -4.51 14.40 -3.47
CA ARG A 205 -4.22 15.70 -4.11
C ARG A 205 -2.88 16.28 -3.68
N GLU A 206 -2.53 16.17 -2.39
CA GLU A 206 -1.36 16.81 -1.80
C GLU A 206 -0.08 15.96 -1.93
N VAL A 207 -0.17 14.64 -1.80
CA VAL A 207 0.98 13.76 -1.59
C VAL A 207 1.30 12.92 -2.82
N ALA A 208 0.29 12.52 -3.62
CA ALA A 208 0.54 11.66 -4.76
C ALA A 208 1.28 12.38 -5.89
N ASN A 209 2.20 11.66 -6.53
CA ASN A 209 2.82 12.10 -7.79
C ASN A 209 1.90 11.84 -8.98
N ARG A 210 1.09 10.78 -8.88
CA ARG A 210 0.14 10.33 -9.89
C ARG A 210 -1.10 9.74 -9.24
N VAL A 211 -2.25 9.99 -9.86
CA VAL A 211 -3.53 9.41 -9.45
C VAL A 211 -4.04 8.52 -10.57
N MET A 212 -4.47 7.31 -10.23
CA MET A 212 -5.13 6.36 -11.12
C MET A 212 -6.60 6.24 -10.74
N PHE A 213 -7.50 6.48 -11.67
CA PHE A 213 -8.92 6.26 -11.50
C PHE A 213 -9.29 4.88 -12.10
N ILE A 214 -9.65 3.94 -11.23
CA ILE A 214 -10.11 2.60 -11.63
C ILE A 214 -11.62 2.56 -11.57
N ASP A 215 -12.25 2.25 -12.70
CA ASP A 215 -13.68 1.95 -12.81
C ASP A 215 -13.93 1.04 -14.02
N GLU A 216 -15.08 0.35 -14.00
CA GLU A 216 -15.48 -0.55 -15.08
C GLU A 216 -14.34 -1.49 -15.53
N LYS A 217 -13.64 -2.08 -14.55
CA LYS A 217 -12.57 -3.08 -14.70
C LYS A 217 -11.22 -2.54 -15.23
N LYS A 218 -11.09 -1.24 -15.52
CA LYS A 218 -9.94 -0.63 -16.21
C LYS A 218 -9.43 0.61 -15.47
N ILE A 219 -8.20 1.01 -15.74
CA ILE A 219 -7.74 2.36 -15.48
C ILE A 219 -8.41 3.26 -16.54
N LYS A 220 -9.39 4.05 -16.11
CA LYS A 220 -10.15 4.95 -17.00
C LYS A 220 -9.42 6.23 -17.30
N GLU A 221 -8.68 6.71 -16.31
CA GLU A 221 -7.85 7.90 -16.44
C GLU A 221 -6.72 7.85 -15.42
N GLU A 222 -5.54 8.31 -15.80
CA GLU A 222 -4.43 8.53 -14.90
C GLU A 222 -3.67 9.79 -15.28
N GLY A 223 -3.10 10.45 -14.28
CA GLY A 223 -2.36 11.69 -14.49
C GLY A 223 -1.89 12.31 -13.17
N LYS A 224 -1.34 13.52 -13.26
CA LYS A 224 -0.98 14.29 -12.08
C LYS A 224 -2.24 14.66 -11.29
N PRO A 225 -2.14 14.81 -9.94
CA PRO A 225 -3.30 15.18 -9.12
C PRO A 225 -4.07 16.38 -9.66
N LYS A 226 -3.37 17.44 -10.06
CA LYS A 226 -4.00 18.64 -10.64
C LYS A 226 -4.85 18.33 -11.88
N GLU A 227 -4.37 17.45 -12.76
CA GLU A 227 -5.10 17.07 -13.97
C GLU A 227 -6.37 16.27 -13.62
N ILE A 228 -6.23 15.30 -12.73
CA ILE A 228 -7.33 14.39 -12.32
C ILE A 228 -8.41 15.12 -11.53
N PHE A 229 -8.04 16.02 -10.62
CA PHE A 229 -9.01 16.66 -9.72
C PHE A 229 -9.59 17.99 -10.25
N GLU A 230 -8.84 18.72 -11.10
CA GLU A 230 -9.28 20.04 -11.59
C GLU A 230 -9.76 19.98 -13.06
N ASN A 231 -9.21 19.07 -13.87
CA ASN A 231 -9.52 18.95 -15.30
C ASN A 231 -9.75 17.50 -15.73
N PRO A 232 -10.65 16.75 -15.08
CA PRO A 232 -10.93 15.35 -15.43
C PRO A 232 -11.51 15.25 -16.85
N LYS A 233 -10.95 14.35 -17.67
CA LYS A 233 -11.37 14.14 -19.06
C LYS A 233 -12.48 13.09 -19.18
N SER A 234 -12.39 12.04 -18.37
CA SER A 234 -13.37 10.96 -18.36
C SER A 234 -14.70 11.41 -17.77
N PRO A 235 -15.84 11.30 -18.46
CA PRO A 235 -17.16 11.57 -17.89
C PRO A 235 -17.43 10.77 -16.59
N ARG A 236 -16.94 9.54 -16.52
CA ARG A 236 -17.07 8.70 -15.32
C ARG A 236 -16.26 9.26 -14.14
N LEU A 237 -15.07 9.79 -14.39
CA LEU A 237 -14.29 10.45 -13.34
C LEU A 237 -14.97 11.75 -12.87
N GLN A 238 -15.52 12.55 -13.81
CA GLN A 238 -16.29 13.76 -13.45
C GLN A 238 -17.50 13.42 -12.58
N GLU A 239 -18.28 12.40 -12.96
CA GLU A 239 -19.40 11.92 -12.16
C GLU A 239 -18.96 11.42 -10.77
N PHE A 240 -17.85 10.68 -10.69
CA PHE A 240 -17.31 10.19 -9.43
C PHE A 240 -16.88 11.34 -8.51
N LEU A 241 -16.10 12.28 -9.04
CA LEU A 241 -15.61 13.42 -8.26
C LEU A 241 -16.74 14.33 -7.77
N SER A 242 -17.78 14.55 -8.56
CA SER A 242 -18.95 15.36 -8.13
C SER A 242 -19.74 14.76 -6.95
N LYS A 243 -19.50 13.49 -6.62
CA LYS A 243 -20.14 12.81 -5.48
C LYS A 243 -19.26 12.75 -4.23
N VAL A 244 -17.95 12.94 -4.38
CA VAL A 244 -16.97 12.73 -3.28
C VAL A 244 -16.25 14.02 -2.88
N LEU A 245 -16.33 15.07 -3.68
CA LEU A 245 -15.84 16.45 -3.41
C LEU A 245 -17.01 17.38 -3.14
#